data_9d03e61213c333b5fa58a6d500517be0
#
_entry.id   9d03e61213c333b5fa58a6d500517be0
#
_cell.length_a   1.000
_cell.length_b   1.000
_cell.length_c   1.000
_cell.angle_alpha   90.00
_cell.angle_beta   90.00
_cell.angle_gamma   90.00
#
_symmetry.space_group_name_H-M   'P 1'
#
loop_
_entity.id
_entity.type
_entity.pdbx_description
1 polymer ?
#
loop_
_entity_poly.entity_id
_entity_poly.type
_entity_poly.pdbx_seq_one_letter_code
_entity_poly.pdbx_strand_id
1 'polypeptide(L)'
;MTNKPKDTTYPITKQFSMHFSPYEDRLIVRAQRTDGTEVHMLLTRRMVMLVLQQLLNKLPELTGLEKTPAVYWQEVLQMAHQGAMASKAAADREIADQQAAARADLPAAGDATVAAPEASNPTDVVPEHLFLATELLVQAGEESLTLAFKGLPMPDAMVKPSQYQPIFAIPLEVDNVHQLIELLIDKCQHAQWHLPLELPWIEPPNGDGGNKKYSLRYH
;
A
#
# COMPACT_ATOMS: atom_id res chain seq x y z
N MET A 1 -2.04 -37.97 -13.37
CA MET A 1 -2.08 -37.51 -11.98
C MET A 1 -2.09 -35.98 -12.03
N THR A 2 -3.25 -35.39 -11.98
CA THR A 2 -3.45 -33.93 -12.01
C THR A 2 -3.13 -33.39 -10.61
N ASN A 3 -1.99 -32.71 -10.50
CA ASN A 3 -1.56 -32.03 -9.28
C ASN A 3 -2.48 -30.82 -9.10
N LYS A 4 -3.51 -30.95 -8.27
CA LYS A 4 -4.40 -29.85 -7.87
C LYS A 4 -3.51 -28.83 -7.15
N PRO A 5 -3.49 -27.55 -7.58
CA PRO A 5 -2.69 -26.55 -6.90
C PRO A 5 -3.14 -26.50 -5.44
N LYS A 6 -2.20 -26.64 -4.50
CA LYS A 6 -2.48 -26.42 -3.08
C LYS A 6 -3.00 -24.99 -2.94
N ASP A 7 -4.21 -24.82 -2.46
CA ASP A 7 -4.75 -23.51 -2.09
C ASP A 7 -3.76 -22.87 -1.11
N THR A 8 -3.00 -21.91 -1.61
CA THR A 8 -2.03 -21.19 -0.81
C THR A 8 -2.79 -20.17 0.03
N THR A 9 -2.96 -20.46 1.31
CA THR A 9 -3.59 -19.53 2.24
C THR A 9 -2.59 -18.44 2.61
N TYR A 10 -2.96 -17.17 2.37
CA TYR A 10 -2.17 -16.01 2.77
C TYR A 10 -2.64 -15.50 4.13
N PRO A 11 -1.73 -15.27 5.10
CA PRO A 11 -2.08 -14.56 6.33
C PRO A 11 -2.60 -13.15 6.01
N ILE A 12 -3.67 -12.74 6.67
CA ILE A 12 -4.28 -11.42 6.44
C ILE A 12 -3.64 -10.38 7.34
N THR A 13 -3.42 -9.17 6.80
CA THR A 13 -3.14 -7.97 7.59
C THR A 13 -4.13 -6.87 7.23
N LYS A 14 -4.53 -6.10 8.24
CA LYS A 14 -5.39 -4.90 8.09
C LYS A 14 -4.64 -3.62 8.39
N GLN A 15 -3.51 -3.74 9.05
CA GLN A 15 -2.71 -2.60 9.48
C GLN A 15 -1.25 -2.79 9.05
N PHE A 16 -0.72 -1.77 8.41
CA PHE A 16 0.68 -1.73 8.03
C PHE A 16 1.18 -0.28 8.00
N SER A 17 2.49 -0.14 8.12
CA SER A 17 3.20 1.12 7.88
C SER A 17 4.19 0.94 6.75
N MET A 18 4.58 2.05 6.11
CA MET A 18 5.51 2.02 4.99
C MET A 18 6.50 3.17 5.09
N HIS A 19 7.78 2.87 4.89
CA HIS A 19 8.84 3.88 4.83
C HIS A 19 9.85 3.53 3.75
N PHE A 20 10.58 4.53 3.27
CA PHE A 20 11.67 4.36 2.33
C PHE A 20 12.99 4.16 3.06
N SER A 21 13.75 3.15 2.65
CA SER A 21 15.13 2.93 3.10
C SER A 21 16.10 3.41 2.01
N PRO A 22 16.87 4.48 2.24
CA PRO A 22 17.85 4.95 1.27
C PRO A 22 19.05 4.02 1.12
N TYR A 23 19.31 3.15 2.10
CA TYR A 23 20.44 2.23 2.08
C TYR A 23 20.26 1.09 1.09
N GLU A 24 19.03 0.57 0.98
CA GLU A 24 18.72 -0.52 0.07
C GLU A 24 17.95 -0.07 -1.19
N ASP A 25 17.61 1.22 -1.28
CA ASP A 25 16.74 1.78 -2.32
C ASP A 25 15.43 0.99 -2.45
N ARG A 26 14.74 0.78 -1.31
CA ARG A 26 13.50 -0.02 -1.23
C ARG A 26 12.48 0.60 -0.30
N LEU A 27 11.21 0.29 -0.53
CA LEU A 27 10.17 0.52 0.46
C LEU A 27 10.12 -0.66 1.41
N ILE A 28 10.09 -0.37 2.70
CA ILE A 28 9.90 -1.36 3.77
C ILE A 28 8.47 -1.24 4.26
N VAL A 29 7.70 -2.32 4.14
CA VAL A 29 6.36 -2.45 4.69
C VAL A 29 6.46 -3.25 5.97
N ARG A 30 6.05 -2.66 7.09
CA ARG A 30 5.87 -3.35 8.37
C ARG A 30 4.40 -3.64 8.54
N ALA A 31 4.05 -4.90 8.72
CA ALA A 31 2.67 -5.34 8.84
C ALA A 31 2.52 -6.29 10.02
N GLN A 32 1.41 -6.14 10.74
CA GLN A 32 1.01 -7.11 11.75
C GLN A 32 -0.05 -8.03 11.16
N ARG A 33 0.24 -9.32 11.15
CA ARG A 33 -0.70 -10.35 10.72
C ARG A 33 -1.80 -10.55 11.77
N THR A 34 -2.90 -11.14 11.37
CA THR A 34 -4.01 -11.47 12.28
C THR A 34 -3.64 -12.47 13.38
N ASP A 35 -2.58 -13.25 13.19
CA ASP A 35 -2.01 -14.14 14.21
C ASP A 35 -1.10 -13.42 15.23
N GLY A 36 -0.94 -12.09 15.10
CA GLY A 36 -0.09 -11.29 15.96
C GLY A 36 1.37 -11.20 15.50
N THR A 37 1.76 -11.95 14.47
CA THR A 37 3.15 -11.96 13.98
C THR A 37 3.45 -10.65 13.24
N GLU A 38 4.53 -9.97 13.64
CA GLU A 38 5.07 -8.82 12.90
C GLU A 38 5.94 -9.30 11.74
N VAL A 39 5.70 -8.74 10.56
CA VAL A 39 6.39 -9.10 9.32
C VAL A 39 6.90 -7.86 8.62
N HIS A 40 8.14 -7.90 8.17
CA HIS A 40 8.73 -6.87 7.34
C HIS A 40 8.85 -7.37 5.90
N MET A 41 8.38 -6.56 4.96
CA MET A 41 8.43 -6.87 3.54
C MET A 41 9.15 -5.77 2.77
N LEU A 42 10.16 -6.16 2.01
CA LEU A 42 10.93 -5.28 1.13
C LEU A 42 10.27 -5.24 -0.25
N LEU A 43 9.92 -4.04 -0.70
CA LEU A 43 9.41 -3.79 -2.04
C LEU A 43 10.48 -3.10 -2.87
N THR A 44 10.87 -3.72 -3.97
CA THR A 44 11.71 -3.09 -4.98
C THR A 44 10.91 -2.06 -5.78
N ARG A 45 11.57 -1.08 -6.42
CA ARG A 45 10.93 -0.14 -7.35
C ARG A 45 10.07 -0.84 -8.40
N ARG A 46 10.55 -1.97 -8.94
CA ARG A 46 9.79 -2.78 -9.92
C ARG A 46 8.50 -3.34 -9.31
N MET A 47 8.55 -3.83 -8.06
CA MET A 47 7.37 -4.38 -7.39
C MET A 47 6.36 -3.28 -7.08
N VAL A 48 6.81 -2.11 -6.63
CA VAL A 48 5.93 -0.94 -6.40
C VAL A 48 5.24 -0.51 -7.70
N MET A 49 5.98 -0.46 -8.81
CA MET A 49 5.41 -0.15 -10.12
C MET A 49 4.34 -1.17 -10.51
N LEU A 50 4.60 -2.46 -10.29
CA LEU A 50 3.63 -3.52 -10.56
C LEU A 50 2.37 -3.36 -9.71
N VAL A 51 2.51 -3.08 -8.41
CA VAL A 51 1.37 -2.83 -7.51
C VAL A 51 0.54 -1.65 -8.02
N LEU A 52 1.17 -0.52 -8.30
CA LEU A 52 0.48 0.67 -8.80
C LEU A 52 -0.26 0.41 -10.11
N GLN A 53 0.38 -0.26 -11.06
CA GLN A 53 -0.25 -0.63 -12.33
C GLN A 53 -1.48 -1.52 -12.13
N GLN A 54 -1.38 -2.52 -11.25
CA GLN A 54 -2.50 -3.42 -10.96
C GLN A 54 -3.66 -2.68 -10.28
N LEU A 55 -3.37 -1.81 -9.32
CA LEU A 55 -4.39 -0.99 -8.66
C LEU A 55 -5.11 -0.07 -9.65
N LEU A 56 -4.36 0.66 -10.48
CA LEU A 56 -4.91 1.56 -11.50
C LEU A 56 -5.75 0.81 -12.54
N ASN A 57 -5.32 -0.38 -12.96
CA ASN A 57 -6.06 -1.21 -13.91
C ASN A 57 -7.39 -1.74 -13.33
N LYS A 58 -7.46 -1.95 -12.00
CA LYS A 58 -8.64 -2.48 -11.34
C LYS A 58 -9.63 -1.41 -10.88
N LEU A 59 -9.21 -0.17 -10.77
CA LEU A 59 -10.07 0.94 -10.35
C LEU A 59 -11.37 1.07 -11.16
N PRO A 60 -11.37 1.02 -12.51
CA PRO A 60 -12.59 1.14 -13.29
C PRO A 60 -13.62 0.04 -12.96
N GLU A 61 -13.15 -1.18 -12.74
CA GLU A 61 -14.01 -2.32 -12.36
C GLU A 61 -14.61 -2.11 -10.96
N LEU A 62 -13.78 -1.73 -9.98
CA LEU A 62 -14.18 -1.51 -8.58
C LEU A 62 -15.15 -0.33 -8.40
N THR A 63 -15.00 0.73 -9.20
CA THR A 63 -15.86 1.91 -9.16
C THR A 63 -17.12 1.78 -10.01
N GLY A 64 -17.34 0.63 -10.65
CA GLY A 64 -18.49 0.39 -11.50
C GLY A 64 -18.54 1.25 -12.77
N LEU A 65 -17.39 1.78 -13.19
CA LEU A 65 -17.30 2.65 -14.37
C LEU A 65 -17.75 1.99 -15.67
N GLU A 66 -17.73 0.67 -15.75
CA GLU A 66 -18.24 -0.07 -16.90
C GLU A 66 -19.70 0.26 -17.22
N LYS A 67 -20.48 0.69 -16.21
CA LYS A 67 -21.86 1.12 -16.34
C LYS A 67 -22.00 2.60 -16.69
N THR A 68 -20.92 3.34 -16.73
CA THR A 68 -20.88 4.80 -16.97
C THR A 68 -20.31 5.09 -18.35
N PRO A 69 -20.86 6.05 -19.13
CA PRO A 69 -20.27 6.45 -20.40
C PRO A 69 -18.82 6.91 -20.24
N ALA A 70 -17.93 6.47 -21.12
CA ALA A 70 -16.48 6.72 -21.03
C ALA A 70 -16.09 8.20 -20.92
N VAL A 71 -16.92 9.10 -21.40
CA VAL A 71 -16.73 10.55 -21.34
C VAL A 71 -16.68 11.08 -19.91
N TYR A 72 -17.33 10.38 -18.96
CA TYR A 72 -17.41 10.81 -17.55
C TYR A 72 -16.43 10.05 -16.63
N TRP A 73 -15.66 9.12 -17.16
CA TRP A 73 -14.79 8.26 -16.33
C TRP A 73 -13.78 9.07 -15.52
N GLN A 74 -13.18 10.08 -16.12
CA GLN A 74 -12.21 10.94 -15.42
C GLN A 74 -12.86 11.68 -14.26
N GLU A 75 -14.04 12.28 -14.46
CA GLU A 75 -14.75 12.99 -13.41
C GLU A 75 -15.17 12.08 -12.26
N VAL A 76 -15.68 10.86 -12.58
CA VAL A 76 -16.08 9.89 -11.56
C VAL A 76 -14.88 9.42 -10.76
N LEU A 77 -13.75 9.09 -11.40
CA LEU A 77 -12.53 8.70 -10.71
C LEU A 77 -11.95 9.84 -9.86
N GLN A 78 -12.02 11.07 -10.36
CA GLN A 78 -11.58 12.25 -9.61
C GLN A 78 -12.44 12.49 -8.37
N MET A 79 -13.77 12.39 -8.48
CA MET A 79 -14.67 12.50 -7.33
C MET A 79 -14.45 11.37 -6.32
N ALA A 80 -14.29 10.13 -6.77
CA ALA A 80 -14.00 8.98 -5.90
C ALA A 80 -12.68 9.18 -5.15
N HIS A 81 -11.64 9.62 -5.85
CA HIS A 81 -10.34 9.91 -5.24
C HIS A 81 -10.44 11.04 -4.19
N GLN A 82 -11.11 12.14 -4.52
CA GLN A 82 -11.32 13.24 -3.57
C GLN A 82 -12.12 12.80 -2.34
N GLY A 83 -13.16 11.98 -2.54
CA GLY A 83 -13.95 11.38 -1.45
C GLY A 83 -13.10 10.52 -0.52
N ALA A 84 -12.29 9.62 -1.07
CA ALA A 84 -11.39 8.74 -0.32
C ALA A 84 -10.35 9.55 0.48
N MET A 85 -9.80 10.63 -0.09
CA MET A 85 -8.85 11.50 0.62
C MET A 85 -9.54 12.31 1.72
N ALA A 86 -10.77 12.78 1.50
CA ALA A 86 -11.55 13.46 2.52
C ALA A 86 -11.91 12.53 3.68
N SER A 87 -12.33 11.29 3.41
CA SER A 87 -12.61 10.27 4.40
C SER A 87 -11.37 9.97 5.25
N LYS A 88 -10.22 9.82 4.62
CA LYS A 88 -8.94 9.63 5.33
C LYS A 88 -8.62 10.83 6.23
N ALA A 89 -8.72 12.05 5.72
CA ALA A 89 -8.43 13.25 6.50
C ALA A 89 -9.36 13.42 7.69
N ALA A 90 -10.62 13.00 7.56
CA ALA A 90 -11.58 13.00 8.68
C ALA A 90 -11.18 11.98 9.74
N ALA A 91 -10.84 10.74 9.34
CA ALA A 91 -10.39 9.71 10.27
C ALA A 91 -9.09 10.09 11.00
N ASP A 92 -8.12 10.67 10.28
CA ASP A 92 -6.85 11.13 10.88
C ASP A 92 -7.09 12.24 11.92
N ARG A 93 -8.06 13.16 11.68
CA ARG A 93 -8.45 14.19 12.65
C ARG A 93 -9.11 13.59 13.89
N GLU A 94 -10.03 12.66 13.71
CA GLU A 94 -10.70 12.00 14.84
C GLU A 94 -9.70 11.27 15.74
N ILE A 95 -8.72 10.57 15.16
CA ILE A 95 -7.65 9.93 15.93
C ILE A 95 -6.80 10.96 16.67
N ALA A 96 -6.46 12.09 16.03
CA ALA A 96 -5.70 13.17 16.69
C ALA A 96 -6.47 13.79 17.85
N ASP A 97 -7.79 14.03 17.69
CA ASP A 97 -8.65 14.58 18.73
C ASP A 97 -8.79 13.60 19.92
N GLN A 98 -8.95 12.31 19.65
CA GLN A 98 -8.98 11.26 20.69
C GLN A 98 -7.66 11.20 21.45
N GLN A 99 -6.52 11.29 20.78
CA GLN A 99 -5.20 11.31 21.42
C GLN A 99 -4.98 12.58 22.26
N ALA A 100 -5.47 13.73 21.79
CA ALA A 100 -5.40 14.98 22.53
C ALA A 100 -6.26 14.92 23.79
N ALA A 101 -7.49 14.40 23.70
CA ALA A 101 -8.38 14.20 24.84
C ALA A 101 -7.76 13.24 25.87
N ALA A 102 -7.20 12.12 25.42
CA ALA A 102 -6.55 11.15 26.31
C ALA A 102 -5.32 11.74 27.05
N ARG A 103 -4.63 12.71 26.44
CA ARG A 103 -3.52 13.43 27.09
C ARG A 103 -4.00 14.48 28.10
N ALA A 104 -5.16 15.10 27.87
CA ALA A 104 -5.74 16.08 28.75
C ALA A 104 -6.26 15.46 30.05
N ASP A 105 -6.66 14.19 30.03
CA ASP A 105 -7.16 13.46 31.22
C ASP A 105 -6.04 12.88 32.11
N LEU A 106 -4.77 13.02 31.72
CA LEU A 106 -3.65 12.63 32.58
C LEU A 106 -3.49 13.69 33.71
N PRO A 107 -3.58 13.33 35.01
CA PRO A 107 -3.36 14.28 36.10
C PRO A 107 -1.96 14.86 35.97
N ALA A 108 -1.85 16.18 36.09
CA ALA A 108 -0.59 16.91 36.12
C ALA A 108 0.26 16.41 37.31
N ALA A 109 1.02 15.33 37.08
CA ALA A 109 2.04 14.87 38.01
C ALA A 109 3.19 15.89 37.96
N GLY A 110 3.48 16.50 39.12
CA GLY A 110 4.45 17.57 39.27
C GLY A 110 5.82 17.20 38.74
N ASP A 111 6.45 18.21 38.19
CA ASP A 111 7.87 18.47 38.00
C ASP A 111 8.80 17.25 38.10
N ALA A 112 8.65 16.35 37.11
CA ALA A 112 9.69 15.45 36.72
C ALA A 112 9.95 15.79 35.25
N THR A 113 11.16 16.22 34.93
CA THR A 113 11.70 16.38 33.60
C THR A 113 11.48 15.08 32.83
N VAL A 114 10.25 14.93 32.29
CA VAL A 114 9.93 13.87 31.38
C VAL A 114 10.60 14.30 30.06
N ALA A 115 11.77 13.73 29.82
CA ALA A 115 12.33 13.64 28.50
C ALA A 115 11.19 13.31 27.54
N ALA A 116 11.05 14.12 26.47
CA ALA A 116 10.14 13.80 25.37
C ALA A 116 10.23 12.30 25.13
N PRO A 117 9.10 11.59 24.84
CA PRO A 117 9.22 10.20 24.45
C PRO A 117 10.19 10.20 23.29
N GLU A 118 11.44 9.83 23.58
CA GLU A 118 12.41 9.50 22.55
C GLU A 118 11.64 8.54 21.65
N ALA A 119 11.48 8.95 20.38
CA ALA A 119 11.10 8.02 19.36
C ALA A 119 11.95 6.79 19.64
N SER A 120 11.33 5.74 20.16
CA SER A 120 12.00 4.54 20.59
C SER A 120 12.98 4.22 19.47
N ASN A 121 14.26 4.38 19.75
CA ASN A 121 15.32 3.98 18.84
C ASN A 121 14.90 2.61 18.36
N PRO A 122 14.77 2.37 17.06
CA PRO A 122 14.53 1.03 16.59
C PRO A 122 15.67 0.22 17.18
N THR A 123 15.35 -0.48 18.27
CA THR A 123 16.26 -1.48 18.81
C THR A 123 16.71 -2.28 17.61
N ASP A 124 18.03 -2.48 17.46
CA ASP A 124 18.69 -3.26 16.42
C ASP A 124 18.24 -4.74 16.41
N VAL A 125 16.96 -4.99 16.64
CA VAL A 125 16.36 -6.31 16.55
C VAL A 125 16.15 -6.54 15.06
N VAL A 126 16.98 -7.37 14.48
CA VAL A 126 16.77 -7.91 13.14
C VAL A 126 15.35 -8.51 13.13
N PRO A 127 14.44 -8.03 12.30
CA PRO A 127 13.08 -8.53 12.30
C PRO A 127 13.09 -10.04 12.02
N GLU A 128 12.45 -10.81 12.89
CA GLU A 128 12.43 -12.27 12.81
C GLU A 128 11.84 -12.77 11.48
N HIS A 129 10.96 -11.96 10.89
CA HIS A 129 10.28 -12.26 9.63
C HIS A 129 10.47 -11.14 8.60
N LEU A 130 11.61 -11.17 7.91
CA LEU A 130 11.93 -10.26 6.80
C LEU A 130 11.79 -11.01 5.47
N PHE A 131 11.06 -10.43 4.51
CA PHE A 131 10.84 -10.99 3.18
C PHE A 131 11.15 -10.00 2.07
N LEU A 132 11.68 -10.49 0.96
CA LEU A 132 11.72 -9.76 -0.31
C LEU A 132 10.50 -10.16 -1.15
N ALA A 133 9.59 -9.23 -1.41
CA ALA A 133 8.43 -9.48 -2.28
C ALA A 133 8.88 -9.68 -3.72
N THR A 134 8.44 -10.78 -4.33
CA THR A 134 8.80 -11.16 -5.71
C THR A 134 7.60 -11.44 -6.60
N GLU A 135 6.47 -11.80 -5.99
CA GLU A 135 5.22 -12.10 -6.68
C GLU A 135 4.07 -11.34 -6.04
N LEU A 136 3.16 -10.86 -6.88
CA LEU A 136 1.91 -10.21 -6.50
C LEU A 136 0.76 -10.97 -7.13
N LEU A 137 -0.22 -11.34 -6.31
CA LEU A 137 -1.51 -11.85 -6.73
C LEU A 137 -2.57 -10.81 -6.39
N VAL A 138 -3.40 -10.46 -7.37
CA VAL A 138 -4.50 -9.51 -7.21
C VAL A 138 -5.80 -10.24 -7.44
N GLN A 139 -6.69 -10.21 -6.46
CA GLN A 139 -8.01 -10.80 -6.53
C GLN A 139 -9.05 -9.68 -6.39
N ALA A 140 -9.86 -9.50 -7.42
CA ALA A 140 -10.99 -8.58 -7.38
C ALA A 140 -12.23 -9.31 -6.87
N GLY A 141 -12.93 -8.70 -5.90
CA GLY A 141 -14.29 -9.02 -5.51
C GLY A 141 -15.26 -8.01 -6.14
N GLU A 142 -16.54 -8.02 -5.75
CA GLU A 142 -17.54 -7.08 -6.29
C GLU A 142 -17.27 -5.63 -5.87
N GLU A 143 -16.89 -5.39 -4.63
CA GLU A 143 -16.61 -4.06 -4.05
C GLU A 143 -15.29 -4.02 -3.28
N SER A 144 -14.42 -4.99 -3.50
CA SER A 144 -13.17 -5.11 -2.77
C SER A 144 -12.07 -5.68 -3.64
N LEU A 145 -10.84 -5.40 -3.25
CA LEU A 145 -9.62 -5.90 -3.88
C LEU A 145 -8.73 -6.52 -2.82
N THR A 146 -8.15 -7.68 -3.10
CA THR A 146 -7.14 -8.26 -2.22
C THR A 146 -5.80 -8.31 -2.93
N LEU A 147 -4.78 -7.70 -2.32
CA LEU A 147 -3.39 -7.81 -2.73
C LEU A 147 -2.72 -8.89 -1.89
N ALA A 148 -2.24 -9.96 -2.50
CA ALA A 148 -1.51 -11.01 -1.81
C ALA A 148 -0.06 -11.05 -2.31
N PHE A 149 0.88 -11.00 -1.37
CA PHE A 149 2.31 -10.98 -1.65
C PHE A 149 2.96 -12.31 -1.32
N LYS A 150 3.85 -12.74 -2.21
CA LYS A 150 4.70 -13.90 -2.03
C LYS A 150 6.15 -13.50 -2.27
N GLY A 151 7.06 -14.12 -1.55
CA GLY A 151 8.46 -13.71 -1.66
C GLY A 151 9.43 -14.66 -0.99
N LEU A 152 10.66 -14.22 -0.87
CA LEU A 152 11.78 -14.97 -0.34
C LEU A 152 12.12 -14.51 1.08
N PRO A 153 12.35 -15.46 2.02
CA PRO A 153 12.81 -15.09 3.36
C PRO A 153 14.23 -14.53 3.33
N MET A 154 14.44 -13.42 4.01
CA MET A 154 15.72 -12.73 4.08
C MET A 154 16.29 -12.85 5.49
N PRO A 155 17.61 -12.87 5.68
CA PRO A 155 18.67 -12.85 4.66
C PRO A 155 18.99 -14.22 4.03
N ASP A 156 18.35 -15.29 4.47
CA ASP A 156 18.65 -16.67 4.07
C ASP A 156 18.72 -16.84 2.54
N ALA A 157 17.77 -16.24 1.81
CA ALA A 157 17.71 -16.34 0.36
C ALA A 157 18.89 -15.67 -0.38
N MET A 158 19.70 -14.89 0.32
CA MET A 158 20.91 -14.27 -0.25
C MET A 158 22.08 -15.25 -0.30
N VAL A 159 22.09 -16.27 0.57
CA VAL A 159 23.24 -17.18 0.75
C VAL A 159 22.92 -18.62 0.34
N LYS A 160 21.65 -19.00 0.26
CA LYS A 160 21.21 -20.34 -0.13
C LYS A 160 19.92 -20.30 -0.94
N PRO A 161 19.68 -21.28 -1.83
CA PRO A 161 18.39 -21.41 -2.48
C PRO A 161 17.25 -21.52 -1.46
N SER A 162 16.24 -20.66 -1.59
CA SER A 162 15.09 -20.62 -0.71
C SER A 162 13.79 -20.76 -1.49
N GLN A 163 12.77 -21.30 -0.84
CA GLN A 163 11.44 -21.44 -1.45
C GLN A 163 10.64 -20.15 -1.26
N TYR A 164 9.84 -19.80 -2.28
CA TYR A 164 8.87 -18.72 -2.19
C TYR A 164 7.80 -19.04 -1.15
N GLN A 165 7.52 -18.07 -0.29
CA GLN A 165 6.55 -18.20 0.79
C GLN A 165 5.47 -17.12 0.68
N PRO A 166 4.21 -17.42 1.07
CA PRO A 166 3.20 -16.40 1.23
C PRO A 166 3.59 -15.45 2.37
N ILE A 167 3.62 -14.14 2.09
CA ILE A 167 4.00 -13.14 3.08
C ILE A 167 2.74 -12.70 3.84
N PHE A 168 1.84 -12.02 3.18
CA PHE A 168 0.52 -11.64 3.68
C PHE A 168 -0.40 -11.19 2.55
N ALA A 169 -1.68 -11.04 2.87
CA ALA A 169 -2.68 -10.44 2.00
C ALA A 169 -3.30 -9.20 2.67
N ILE A 170 -3.55 -8.16 1.86
CA ILE A 170 -4.19 -6.91 2.25
C ILE A 170 -5.55 -6.85 1.57
N PRO A 171 -6.67 -7.00 2.29
CA PRO A 171 -7.99 -6.70 1.76
C PRO A 171 -8.18 -5.18 1.73
N LEU A 172 -8.66 -4.66 0.60
CA LEU A 172 -8.85 -3.24 0.34
C LEU A 172 -10.28 -3.00 -0.13
N GLU A 173 -10.97 -2.08 0.49
CA GLU A 173 -12.18 -1.45 -0.02
C GLU A 173 -11.81 -0.38 -1.06
N VAL A 174 -12.76 0.11 -1.83
CA VAL A 174 -12.50 1.08 -2.92
C VAL A 174 -11.74 2.31 -2.42
N ASP A 175 -12.18 2.90 -1.31
CA ASP A 175 -11.51 4.06 -0.71
C ASP A 175 -10.08 3.75 -0.29
N ASN A 176 -9.84 2.57 0.26
CA ASN A 176 -8.50 2.13 0.66
C ASN A 176 -7.58 1.89 -0.55
N VAL A 177 -8.13 1.54 -1.72
CA VAL A 177 -7.35 1.45 -2.97
C VAL A 177 -6.82 2.82 -3.36
N HIS A 178 -7.66 3.86 -3.36
CA HIS A 178 -7.23 5.23 -3.64
C HIS A 178 -6.17 5.72 -2.64
N GLN A 179 -6.38 5.46 -1.34
CA GLN A 179 -5.45 5.85 -0.29
C GLN A 179 -4.10 5.13 -0.42
N LEU A 180 -4.09 3.85 -0.79
CA LEU A 180 -2.86 3.10 -1.01
C LEU A 180 -2.09 3.60 -2.24
N ILE A 181 -2.78 3.94 -3.33
CA ILE A 181 -2.15 4.53 -4.51
C ILE A 181 -1.45 5.83 -4.13
N GLU A 182 -2.13 6.73 -3.42
CA GLU A 182 -1.57 8.01 -2.99
C GLU A 182 -0.38 7.82 -2.05
N LEU A 183 -0.48 6.90 -1.08
CA LEU A 183 0.63 6.55 -0.19
C LEU A 183 1.85 6.06 -0.97
N LEU A 184 1.66 5.18 -1.94
CA LEU A 184 2.76 4.66 -2.77
C LEU A 184 3.40 5.76 -3.62
N ILE A 185 2.59 6.66 -4.20
CA ILE A 185 3.08 7.81 -4.97
C ILE A 185 3.92 8.73 -4.08
N ASP A 186 3.42 9.08 -2.89
CA ASP A 186 4.15 9.89 -1.91
C ASP A 186 5.52 9.26 -1.57
N LYS A 187 5.54 7.95 -1.25
CA LYS A 187 6.79 7.25 -0.95
C LYS A 187 7.75 7.20 -2.14
N CYS A 188 7.23 7.04 -3.35
CA CYS A 188 8.06 7.07 -4.57
C CYS A 188 8.66 8.47 -4.85
N GLN A 189 7.91 9.53 -4.55
CA GLN A 189 8.41 10.89 -4.65
C GLN A 189 9.54 11.16 -3.64
N HIS A 190 9.35 10.76 -2.38
CA HIS A 190 10.39 10.84 -1.36
C HIS A 190 11.64 10.02 -1.71
N ALA A 191 11.45 8.86 -2.35
CA ALA A 191 12.53 8.01 -2.84
C ALA A 191 13.18 8.53 -4.13
N GLN A 192 12.67 9.62 -4.71
CA GLN A 192 13.07 10.14 -6.02
C GLN A 192 12.95 9.08 -7.15
N TRP A 193 12.03 8.15 -7.00
CA TRP A 193 11.71 7.18 -8.04
C TRP A 193 10.77 7.82 -9.06
N HIS A 194 11.30 8.26 -10.17
CA HIS A 194 10.50 8.81 -11.26
C HIS A 194 9.73 7.69 -11.95
N LEU A 195 8.52 7.40 -11.45
CA LEU A 195 7.65 6.38 -12.04
C LEU A 195 6.86 7.00 -13.20
N PRO A 196 6.87 6.37 -14.39
CA PRO A 196 6.07 6.81 -15.53
C PRO A 196 4.61 6.37 -15.34
N LEU A 197 3.88 7.07 -14.47
CA LEU A 197 2.47 6.79 -14.18
C LEU A 197 1.59 7.86 -14.83
N GLU A 198 0.56 7.42 -15.54
CA GLU A 198 -0.56 8.25 -15.96
C GLU A 198 -1.69 8.06 -14.96
N LEU A 199 -2.00 9.09 -14.19
CA LEU A 199 -3.06 9.06 -13.18
C LEU A 199 -4.37 9.52 -13.82
N PRO A 200 -5.44 8.72 -13.79
CA PRO A 200 -6.68 9.01 -14.49
C PRO A 200 -7.45 10.23 -13.95
N TRP A 201 -7.10 10.72 -12.75
CA TRP A 201 -7.70 11.89 -12.13
C TRP A 201 -6.86 13.18 -12.27
N ILE A 202 -5.70 13.10 -12.91
CA ILE A 202 -4.88 14.29 -13.22
C ILE A 202 -5.06 14.60 -14.70
N GLU A 203 -5.47 15.85 -15.01
CA GLU A 203 -5.50 16.31 -16.40
C GLU A 203 -4.07 16.29 -16.98
N PRO A 204 -3.88 15.69 -18.17
CA PRO A 204 -2.59 15.78 -18.83
C PRO A 204 -2.26 17.26 -19.10
N PRO A 205 -1.03 17.71 -18.84
CA PRO A 205 -0.64 19.08 -19.11
C PRO A 205 -0.83 19.40 -20.61
N ASN A 206 -1.85 20.19 -20.93
CA ASN A 206 -2.16 20.77 -22.24
C ASN A 206 -1.92 19.86 -23.45
N GLY A 207 -2.95 19.19 -23.91
CA GLY A 207 -2.88 18.43 -25.15
C GLY A 207 -4.25 18.05 -25.68
N ASP A 208 -4.74 18.85 -26.59
CA ASP A 208 -5.70 18.53 -27.65
C ASP A 208 -6.64 17.35 -27.44
N GLY A 209 -7.94 17.64 -27.34
CA GLY A 209 -9.02 16.69 -27.09
C GLY A 209 -9.12 15.56 -28.15
N GLY A 210 -8.22 14.61 -28.07
CA GLY A 210 -8.18 13.42 -28.90
C GLY A 210 -8.31 12.16 -28.07
N ASN A 211 -9.43 11.48 -28.26
CA ASN A 211 -9.81 10.17 -27.79
C ASN A 211 -8.62 9.18 -27.69
N LYS A 212 -7.82 9.25 -26.63
CA LYS A 212 -6.76 8.27 -26.39
C LYS A 212 -7.35 7.11 -25.56
N LYS A 213 -7.64 6.01 -26.24
CA LYS A 213 -7.77 4.70 -25.63
C LYS A 213 -6.54 4.45 -24.75
N TYR A 214 -6.78 4.23 -23.45
CA TYR A 214 -5.75 3.82 -22.52
C TYR A 214 -5.21 2.44 -22.92
N SER A 215 -4.20 2.44 -23.77
CA SER A 215 -3.47 1.26 -24.18
C SER A 215 -2.12 1.26 -23.46
N LEU A 216 -2.03 0.54 -22.36
CA LEU A 216 -0.75 0.19 -21.77
C LEU A 216 0.00 -0.69 -22.77
N ARG A 217 0.93 -0.12 -23.51
CA ARG A 217 1.84 -0.90 -24.36
C ARG A 217 2.93 -1.50 -23.50
N TYR A 218 2.91 -2.81 -23.41
CA TYR A 218 4.05 -3.60 -22.93
C TYR A 218 5.15 -3.56 -23.98
N HIS A 219 6.32 -3.18 -23.59
CA HIS A 219 7.59 -3.48 -24.27
C HIS A 219 8.38 -4.45 -23.43
#